data_15bffc8c7807a85262421aad1863c0d2
#
_entry.id   15bffc8c7807a85262421aad1863c0d2
#
_cell.length_a   1.000
_cell.length_b   1.000
_cell.length_c   1.000
_cell.angle_alpha   90.00
_cell.angle_beta   90.00
_cell.angle_gamma   90.00
#
_symmetry.space_group_name_H-M   'P 1'
#
loop_
_entity.id
_entity.type
_entity.pdbx_description
1 polymer ?
#
loop_
_entity_poly.entity_id
_entity_poly.type
_entity_poly.pdbx_seq_one_letter_code
_entity_poly.pdbx_strand_id
1 'polypeptide(L)'
;WIKVLRVGDESALEIAKKVKKYVKNAPSRFPEGIHLYITEDESIRIRGRLGTLTWSLLQGCGLVLLMLGLFLRPKLAFWVLMGIPVSFAGAVFLMPGLGVTANITSLFGFLIALGLVVDDAIITGENIYSKFKAGMDPFEASVKGTQEVAIPVTFGALTTIVAFLPLLFFEGDWGQFAKQVPPVVALVLLFSLVESKLVLPSHLTSLKKEISRPGLFSRFQQSIANSLGWFVTRVYQPSLEFAVSNRTSVVSGFIAVALIMAGYCLGGRMGFVSIPSVEKPGVMAYLDLPNNSTIDDTLYHVDRIVAATEQLKKEFMNPGTEDSLIVNVIKIAGWGGHHGGLDASRGLVKIELMPQSHRSKPGPKNSEIVERWLE
;
A
#
# COMPACT_ATOMS: atom_id res chain seq x y z
N TRP A 1 -32.64 9.86 7.64
CA TRP A 1 -31.32 9.43 7.18
C TRP A 1 -31.45 8.09 6.43
N ILE A 2 -30.86 8.02 5.22
CA ILE A 2 -30.94 6.81 4.39
C ILE A 2 -29.49 6.29 4.24
N LYS A 3 -29.24 5.07 4.74
CA LYS A 3 -27.95 4.40 4.62
C LYS A 3 -27.98 3.48 3.40
N VAL A 4 -27.09 3.74 2.43
CA VAL A 4 -26.91 2.87 1.25
C VAL A 4 -25.76 1.91 1.53
N LEU A 5 -26.04 0.62 1.51
CA LEU A 5 -25.10 -0.45 1.78
C LEU A 5 -24.79 -1.23 0.51
N ARG A 6 -23.56 -1.72 0.42
CA ARG A 6 -23.15 -2.66 -0.61
C ARG A 6 -23.69 -4.06 -0.28
N VAL A 7 -24.26 -4.74 -1.25
CA VAL A 7 -24.71 -6.12 -1.13
C VAL A 7 -23.91 -6.99 -2.11
N GLY A 8 -23.36 -8.08 -1.62
CA GLY A 8 -22.58 -9.02 -2.43
C GLY A 8 -21.31 -8.38 -3.03
N ASP A 9 -21.02 -8.73 -4.28
CA ASP A 9 -19.77 -8.33 -4.99
C ASP A 9 -19.89 -7.04 -5.80
N GLU A 10 -20.94 -6.25 -5.59
CA GLU A 10 -21.12 -4.98 -6.31
C GLU A 10 -19.98 -3.99 -6.00
N SER A 11 -19.61 -3.21 -7.02
CA SER A 11 -18.58 -2.18 -6.86
C SER A 11 -19.09 -1.00 -6.02
N ALA A 12 -18.43 -0.74 -4.90
CA ALA A 12 -18.74 0.43 -4.05
C ALA A 12 -18.62 1.76 -4.81
N LEU A 13 -17.72 1.86 -5.79
CA LEU A 13 -17.56 3.06 -6.62
C LEU A 13 -18.71 3.24 -7.59
N GLU A 14 -19.25 2.17 -8.16
CA GLU A 14 -20.42 2.22 -9.04
C GLU A 14 -21.69 2.58 -8.27
N ILE A 15 -21.89 1.98 -7.07
CA ILE A 15 -23.00 2.33 -6.19
C ILE A 15 -22.95 3.83 -5.87
N ALA A 16 -21.78 4.34 -5.42
CA ALA A 16 -21.63 5.74 -5.12
C ALA A 16 -21.94 6.65 -6.33
N LYS A 17 -21.53 6.23 -7.55
CA LYS A 17 -21.86 6.96 -8.79
C LYS A 17 -23.35 6.99 -9.06
N LYS A 18 -24.04 5.85 -8.85
CA LYS A 18 -25.52 5.75 -9.00
C LYS A 18 -26.24 6.65 -7.98
N VAL A 19 -25.80 6.62 -6.71
CA VAL A 19 -26.37 7.47 -5.65
C VAL A 19 -26.18 8.95 -5.94
N LYS A 20 -24.96 9.37 -6.31
CA LYS A 20 -24.69 10.76 -6.71
C LYS A 20 -25.56 11.23 -7.87
N LYS A 21 -25.74 10.38 -8.88
CA LYS A 21 -26.61 10.67 -10.02
C LYS A 21 -28.08 10.79 -9.57
N TYR A 22 -28.53 9.91 -8.67
CA TYR A 22 -29.88 9.97 -8.12
C TYR A 22 -30.12 11.26 -7.34
N VAL A 23 -29.24 11.61 -6.40
CA VAL A 23 -29.35 12.82 -5.58
C VAL A 23 -29.33 14.08 -6.45
N LYS A 24 -28.48 14.12 -7.50
CA LYS A 24 -28.44 15.25 -8.44
C LYS A 24 -29.75 15.44 -9.20
N ASN A 25 -30.47 14.35 -9.50
CA ASN A 25 -31.71 14.38 -10.27
C ASN A 25 -32.97 14.38 -9.35
N ALA A 26 -32.76 14.30 -8.04
CA ALA A 26 -33.84 14.19 -7.04
C ALA A 26 -34.69 15.47 -6.86
N PRO A 27 -34.16 16.74 -6.99
CA PRO A 27 -34.96 17.94 -6.75
C PRO A 27 -36.25 17.97 -7.53
N SER A 28 -36.28 17.41 -8.74
CA SER A 28 -37.51 17.35 -9.58
C SER A 28 -38.58 16.36 -9.09
N ARG A 29 -38.29 15.57 -8.08
CA ARG A 29 -39.14 14.46 -7.56
C ARG A 29 -39.68 14.71 -6.16
N PHE A 30 -39.15 15.70 -5.46
CA PHE A 30 -39.53 16.02 -4.07
C PHE A 30 -40.26 17.34 -3.99
N PRO A 31 -41.15 17.52 -3.01
CA PRO A 31 -41.80 18.79 -2.72
C PRO A 31 -40.78 19.90 -2.44
N GLU A 32 -41.19 21.15 -2.66
CA GLU A 32 -40.38 22.32 -2.33
C GLU A 32 -39.98 22.31 -0.84
N GLY A 33 -38.71 22.63 -0.55
CA GLY A 33 -38.17 22.62 0.83
C GLY A 33 -37.48 21.33 1.26
N ILE A 34 -37.54 20.23 0.46
CA ILE A 34 -36.81 19.00 0.75
C ILE A 34 -35.51 18.97 -0.06
N HIS A 35 -34.39 18.96 0.67
CA HIS A 35 -33.06 18.88 0.07
C HIS A 35 -32.37 17.58 0.47
N LEU A 36 -31.77 16.88 -0.50
CA LEU A 36 -30.97 15.70 -0.28
C LEU A 36 -29.48 16.05 -0.27
N TYR A 37 -28.81 15.71 0.81
CA TYR A 37 -27.36 15.86 0.96
C TYR A 37 -26.70 14.49 1.07
N ILE A 38 -25.51 14.36 0.44
CA ILE A 38 -24.70 13.17 0.59
C ILE A 38 -23.71 13.42 1.73
N THR A 39 -23.77 12.59 2.75
CA THR A 39 -22.84 12.56 3.87
C THR A 39 -22.08 11.23 3.85
N GLU A 40 -20.88 11.20 4.43
CA GLU A 40 -20.07 9.97 4.56
C GLU A 40 -19.80 9.25 3.22
N ASP A 41 -19.39 9.99 2.21
CA ASP A 41 -19.03 9.39 0.92
C ASP A 41 -17.71 8.61 0.99
N GLU A 42 -17.80 7.35 1.36
CA GLU A 42 -16.66 6.42 1.42
C GLU A 42 -15.94 6.26 0.07
N SER A 43 -16.62 6.55 -1.06
CA SER A 43 -16.00 6.43 -2.39
C SER A 43 -14.83 7.40 -2.59
N ILE A 44 -14.83 8.54 -1.91
CA ILE A 44 -13.73 9.52 -1.95
C ILE A 44 -12.49 8.89 -1.33
N ARG A 45 -12.65 8.26 -0.16
CA ARG A 45 -11.56 7.59 0.54
C ARG A 45 -11.00 6.40 -0.24
N ILE A 46 -11.88 5.58 -0.83
CA ILE A 46 -11.48 4.43 -1.66
C ILE A 46 -10.69 4.91 -2.87
N ARG A 47 -11.18 5.93 -3.60
CA ARG A 47 -10.47 6.49 -4.76
C ARG A 47 -9.11 7.09 -4.38
N GLY A 48 -9.05 7.83 -3.28
CA GLY A 48 -7.79 8.38 -2.78
C GLY A 48 -6.76 7.29 -2.50
N ARG A 49 -7.16 6.22 -1.80
CA ARG A 49 -6.26 5.09 -1.51
C ARG A 49 -5.84 4.34 -2.78
N LEU A 50 -6.77 4.04 -3.68
CA LEU A 50 -6.44 3.41 -4.96
C LEU A 50 -5.48 4.29 -5.78
N GLY A 51 -5.74 5.60 -5.86
CA GLY A 51 -4.87 6.55 -6.53
C GLY A 51 -3.46 6.57 -5.94
N THR A 52 -3.34 6.62 -4.61
CA THR A 52 -2.03 6.58 -3.93
C THR A 52 -1.28 5.29 -4.22
N LEU A 53 -1.95 4.13 -4.11
CA LEU A 53 -1.31 2.83 -4.37
C LEU A 53 -0.89 2.68 -5.84
N THR A 54 -1.74 3.09 -6.78
CA THR A 54 -1.39 3.08 -8.21
C THR A 54 -0.20 3.99 -8.50
N TRP A 55 -0.17 5.18 -7.91
CA TRP A 55 0.95 6.09 -8.06
C TRP A 55 2.24 5.53 -7.44
N SER A 56 2.16 4.92 -6.24
CA SER A 56 3.28 4.23 -5.61
C SER A 56 3.81 3.08 -6.45
N LEU A 57 2.91 2.31 -7.09
CA LEU A 57 3.30 1.25 -8.02
C LEU A 57 4.06 1.80 -9.23
N LEU A 58 3.55 2.88 -9.84
CA LEU A 58 4.21 3.54 -10.96
C LEU A 58 5.57 4.13 -10.57
N GLN A 59 5.67 4.77 -9.41
CA GLN A 59 6.93 5.27 -8.87
C GLN A 59 7.91 4.13 -8.59
N GLY A 60 7.44 3.02 -8.01
CA GLY A 60 8.23 1.81 -7.79
C GLY A 60 8.78 1.23 -9.11
N CYS A 61 7.93 1.09 -10.12
CA CYS A 61 8.37 0.68 -11.46
C CYS A 61 9.40 1.65 -12.05
N GLY A 62 9.18 2.95 -11.92
CA GLY A 62 10.11 3.98 -12.39
C GLY A 62 11.48 3.91 -11.68
N LEU A 63 11.47 3.71 -10.37
CA LEU A 63 12.69 3.57 -9.58
C LEU A 63 13.46 2.29 -9.95
N VAL A 64 12.76 1.16 -10.09
CA VAL A 64 13.33 -0.10 -10.56
C VAL A 64 13.95 0.08 -11.94
N LEU A 65 13.24 0.71 -12.89
CA LEU A 65 13.75 0.99 -14.23
C LEU A 65 15.01 1.86 -14.19
N LEU A 66 15.04 2.87 -13.34
CA LEU A 66 16.21 3.73 -13.15
C LEU A 66 17.40 2.92 -12.61
N MET A 67 17.18 2.11 -11.59
CA MET A 67 18.23 1.26 -11.01
C MET A 67 18.74 0.23 -12.02
N LEU A 68 17.84 -0.47 -12.71
CA LEU A 68 18.22 -1.41 -13.77
C LEU A 68 19.00 -0.71 -14.89
N GLY A 69 18.53 0.47 -15.32
CA GLY A 69 19.20 1.27 -16.34
C GLY A 69 20.59 1.76 -15.93
N LEU A 70 20.85 1.96 -14.63
CA LEU A 70 22.17 2.36 -14.12
C LEU A 70 23.16 1.19 -14.09
N PHE A 71 22.71 0.00 -13.73
CA PHE A 71 23.59 -1.15 -13.49
C PHE A 71 23.63 -2.16 -14.65
N LEU A 72 22.50 -2.35 -15.34
CA LEU A 72 22.35 -3.29 -16.43
C LEU A 72 22.44 -2.59 -17.80
N ARG A 73 22.84 -3.33 -18.83
CA ARG A 73 22.77 -2.82 -20.21
C ARG A 73 21.32 -2.52 -20.58
N PRO A 74 21.06 -1.44 -21.34
CA PRO A 74 19.68 -1.00 -21.65
C PRO A 74 18.80 -2.10 -22.25
N LYS A 75 19.38 -2.96 -23.10
CA LYS A 75 18.64 -4.07 -23.72
C LYS A 75 18.23 -5.12 -22.69
N LEU A 76 19.12 -5.46 -21.75
CA LEU A 76 18.82 -6.39 -20.66
C LEU A 76 17.79 -5.78 -19.69
N ALA A 77 18.01 -4.54 -19.29
CA ALA A 77 17.09 -3.80 -18.42
C ALA A 77 15.67 -3.72 -19.02
N PHE A 78 15.56 -3.50 -20.32
CA PHE A 78 14.28 -3.48 -21.04
C PHE A 78 13.54 -4.81 -20.93
N TRP A 79 14.21 -5.94 -21.21
CA TRP A 79 13.56 -7.25 -21.16
C TRP A 79 13.20 -7.68 -19.75
N VAL A 80 14.06 -7.41 -18.76
CA VAL A 80 13.75 -7.64 -17.33
C VAL A 80 12.53 -6.82 -16.91
N LEU A 81 12.46 -5.55 -17.33
CA LEU A 81 11.31 -4.69 -17.02
C LEU A 81 10.01 -5.19 -17.65
N MET A 82 10.09 -5.72 -18.87
CA MET A 82 8.91 -6.28 -19.56
C MET A 82 8.34 -7.52 -18.87
N GLY A 83 9.12 -8.21 -18.07
CA GLY A 83 8.68 -9.31 -17.22
C GLY A 83 7.68 -8.90 -16.14
N ILE A 84 7.77 -7.67 -15.62
CA ILE A 84 6.84 -7.16 -14.58
C ILE A 84 5.39 -7.16 -15.06
N PRO A 85 5.03 -6.43 -16.15
CA PRO A 85 3.66 -6.41 -16.64
C PRO A 85 3.16 -7.81 -17.09
N VAL A 86 4.02 -8.65 -17.60
CA VAL A 86 3.66 -10.03 -17.97
C VAL A 86 3.28 -10.85 -16.75
N SER A 87 4.11 -10.83 -15.70
CA SER A 87 3.85 -11.54 -14.44
C SER A 87 2.58 -11.01 -13.74
N PHE A 88 2.38 -9.70 -13.77
CA PHE A 88 1.19 -9.07 -13.17
C PHE A 88 -0.08 -9.40 -13.96
N ALA A 89 -0.03 -9.35 -15.30
CA ALA A 89 -1.15 -9.71 -16.15
C ALA A 89 -1.55 -11.19 -15.97
N GLY A 90 -0.56 -12.09 -15.86
CA GLY A 90 -0.79 -13.50 -15.58
C GLY A 90 -1.47 -13.72 -14.22
N ALA A 91 -1.02 -13.01 -13.18
CA ALA A 91 -1.63 -13.06 -11.85
C ALA A 91 -3.07 -12.55 -11.89
N VAL A 92 -3.32 -11.38 -12.50
CA VAL A 92 -4.66 -10.80 -12.64
C VAL A 92 -5.61 -11.73 -13.38
N PHE A 93 -5.11 -12.43 -14.41
CA PHE A 93 -5.90 -13.40 -15.18
C PHE A 93 -6.39 -14.59 -14.33
N LEU A 94 -5.58 -15.07 -13.38
CA LEU A 94 -5.95 -16.21 -12.53
C LEU A 94 -6.65 -15.83 -11.23
N MET A 95 -6.56 -14.57 -10.77
CA MET A 95 -7.16 -14.11 -9.52
C MET A 95 -8.65 -14.46 -9.37
N PRO A 96 -9.52 -14.25 -10.40
CA PRO A 96 -10.94 -14.59 -10.28
C PRO A 96 -11.19 -16.08 -10.00
N GLY A 97 -10.38 -16.97 -10.56
CA GLY A 97 -10.48 -18.42 -10.33
C GLY A 97 -10.17 -18.83 -8.89
N LEU A 98 -9.43 -18.01 -8.15
CA LEU A 98 -9.11 -18.20 -6.72
C LEU A 98 -10.01 -17.38 -5.80
N GLY A 99 -11.05 -16.72 -6.32
CA GLY A 99 -11.93 -15.86 -5.52
C GLY A 99 -11.27 -14.58 -5.03
N VAL A 100 -10.14 -14.19 -5.61
CA VAL A 100 -9.43 -12.95 -5.25
C VAL A 100 -9.94 -11.80 -6.09
N THR A 101 -10.41 -10.74 -5.44
CA THR A 101 -10.94 -9.54 -6.11
C THR A 101 -9.90 -8.42 -6.19
N ALA A 102 -10.02 -7.56 -7.20
CA ALA A 102 -9.23 -6.33 -7.28
C ALA A 102 -9.68 -5.33 -6.22
N ASN A 103 -8.92 -5.18 -5.15
CA ASN A 103 -9.19 -4.29 -4.03
C ASN A 103 -7.90 -3.67 -3.47
N ILE A 104 -8.02 -2.84 -2.43
CA ILE A 104 -6.87 -2.15 -1.82
C ILE A 104 -5.81 -3.14 -1.34
N THR A 105 -6.22 -4.28 -0.77
CA THR A 105 -5.30 -5.27 -0.20
C THR A 105 -4.61 -6.10 -1.29
N SER A 106 -5.32 -6.49 -2.34
CA SER A 106 -4.71 -7.17 -3.49
C SER A 106 -3.72 -6.23 -4.23
N LEU A 107 -4.04 -4.94 -4.33
CA LEU A 107 -3.13 -3.94 -4.90
C LEU A 107 -1.87 -3.78 -4.05
N PHE A 108 -1.99 -3.85 -2.72
CA PHE A 108 -0.86 -3.88 -1.81
C PHE A 108 -0.01 -5.16 -2.01
N GLY A 109 -0.65 -6.30 -2.26
CA GLY A 109 0.03 -7.55 -2.65
C GLY A 109 0.87 -7.38 -3.92
N PHE A 110 0.35 -6.71 -4.95
CA PHE A 110 1.12 -6.37 -6.16
C PHE A 110 2.29 -5.44 -5.87
N LEU A 111 2.11 -4.46 -4.97
CA LEU A 111 3.19 -3.56 -4.58
C LEU A 111 4.35 -4.31 -3.89
N ILE A 112 4.03 -5.25 -3.00
CA ILE A 112 5.04 -6.12 -2.37
C ILE A 112 5.73 -7.00 -3.42
N ALA A 113 4.94 -7.63 -4.29
CA ALA A 113 5.46 -8.55 -5.31
C ALA A 113 6.37 -7.84 -6.33
N LEU A 114 6.19 -6.54 -6.56
CA LEU A 114 6.98 -5.77 -7.54
C LEU A 114 8.49 -5.89 -7.30
N GLY A 115 8.95 -5.76 -6.06
CA GLY A 115 10.37 -5.92 -5.74
C GLY A 115 10.86 -7.36 -5.90
N LEU A 116 10.03 -8.33 -5.52
CA LEU A 116 10.37 -9.75 -5.57
C LEU A 116 10.51 -10.28 -7.00
N VAL A 117 9.61 -9.86 -7.91
CA VAL A 117 9.62 -10.27 -9.33
C VAL A 117 10.91 -9.85 -10.04
N VAL A 118 11.37 -8.64 -9.72
CA VAL A 118 12.55 -8.06 -10.40
C VAL A 118 13.82 -8.82 -10.04
N ASP A 119 13.96 -9.28 -8.80
CA ASP A 119 15.15 -9.97 -8.32
C ASP A 119 15.40 -11.28 -9.08
N ASP A 120 14.37 -12.09 -9.34
CA ASP A 120 14.48 -13.34 -10.10
C ASP A 120 14.96 -13.10 -11.54
N ALA A 121 14.40 -12.10 -12.18
CA ALA A 121 14.75 -11.73 -13.55
C ALA A 121 16.16 -11.12 -13.66
N ILE A 122 16.58 -10.32 -12.66
CA ILE A 122 17.94 -9.76 -12.59
C ILE A 122 18.98 -10.88 -12.50
N ILE A 123 18.81 -11.79 -11.54
CA ILE A 123 19.78 -12.89 -11.32
C ILE A 123 19.95 -13.72 -12.60
N THR A 124 18.84 -14.11 -13.23
CA THR A 124 18.86 -14.88 -14.46
C THR A 124 19.48 -14.11 -15.62
N GLY A 125 19.06 -12.87 -15.81
CA GLY A 125 19.54 -12.02 -16.90
C GLY A 125 21.04 -11.67 -16.77
N GLU A 126 21.50 -11.38 -15.56
CA GLU A 126 22.92 -11.06 -15.28
C GLU A 126 23.83 -12.28 -15.50
N ASN A 127 23.37 -13.47 -15.07
CA ASN A 127 24.14 -14.69 -15.29
C ASN A 127 24.26 -15.04 -16.78
N ILE A 128 23.16 -14.92 -17.54
CA ILE A 128 23.17 -15.09 -19.00
C ILE A 128 24.17 -14.09 -19.64
N TYR A 129 24.06 -12.82 -19.22
CA TYR A 129 24.90 -11.78 -19.77
C TYR A 129 26.39 -11.98 -19.42
N SER A 130 26.70 -12.43 -18.21
CA SER A 130 28.08 -12.75 -17.78
C SER A 130 28.69 -13.83 -18.67
N LYS A 131 27.96 -14.89 -18.99
CA LYS A 131 28.42 -15.96 -19.89
C LYS A 131 28.61 -15.48 -21.34
N PHE A 132 27.65 -14.68 -21.83
CA PHE A 132 27.79 -14.04 -23.15
C PHE A 132 29.05 -13.15 -23.22
N LYS A 133 29.33 -12.35 -22.17
CA LYS A 133 30.53 -11.52 -22.08
C LYS A 133 31.82 -12.34 -22.03
N ALA A 134 31.77 -13.53 -21.44
CA ALA A 134 32.90 -14.48 -21.41
C ALA A 134 33.18 -15.12 -22.79
N GLY A 135 32.39 -14.83 -23.83
CA GLY A 135 32.61 -15.27 -25.19
C GLY A 135 31.73 -16.44 -25.66
N MET A 136 30.77 -16.88 -24.82
CA MET A 136 29.84 -17.94 -25.17
C MET A 136 28.86 -17.45 -26.24
N ASP A 137 28.40 -18.35 -27.10
CA ASP A 137 27.33 -18.06 -28.07
C ASP A 137 26.04 -17.59 -27.34
N PRO A 138 25.27 -16.61 -27.86
CA PRO A 138 24.09 -16.09 -27.20
C PRO A 138 23.05 -17.15 -26.80
N PHE A 139 22.82 -18.14 -27.65
CA PHE A 139 21.90 -19.23 -27.37
C PHE A 139 22.42 -20.13 -26.24
N GLU A 140 23.69 -20.53 -26.31
CA GLU A 140 24.32 -21.35 -25.27
C GLU A 140 24.42 -20.59 -23.93
N ALA A 141 24.75 -19.32 -23.99
CA ALA A 141 24.79 -18.44 -22.80
C ALA A 141 23.40 -18.34 -22.13
N SER A 142 22.34 -18.21 -22.93
CA SER A 142 20.97 -18.18 -22.43
C SER A 142 20.57 -19.49 -21.76
N VAL A 143 20.87 -20.63 -22.35
CA VAL A 143 20.56 -21.96 -21.78
C VAL A 143 21.37 -22.21 -20.52
N LYS A 144 22.70 -22.15 -20.59
CA LYS A 144 23.60 -22.46 -19.45
C LYS A 144 23.46 -21.44 -18.33
N GLY A 145 23.34 -20.14 -18.67
CA GLY A 145 23.14 -19.09 -17.70
C GLY A 145 21.87 -19.24 -16.88
N THR A 146 20.77 -19.65 -17.53
CA THR A 146 19.50 -19.92 -16.83
C THR A 146 19.60 -21.20 -15.98
N GLN A 147 20.17 -22.28 -16.52
CA GLN A 147 20.28 -23.54 -15.80
C GLN A 147 21.06 -23.43 -14.49
N GLU A 148 22.17 -22.68 -14.45
CA GLU A 148 22.98 -22.51 -13.25
C GLU A 148 22.23 -21.86 -12.10
N VAL A 149 21.37 -20.89 -12.39
CA VAL A 149 20.61 -20.15 -11.38
C VAL A 149 19.19 -20.67 -11.20
N ALA A 150 18.76 -21.65 -12.00
CA ALA A 150 17.40 -22.17 -11.97
C ALA A 150 16.99 -22.69 -10.59
N ILE A 151 17.87 -23.44 -9.92
CA ILE A 151 17.59 -24.02 -8.60
C ILE A 151 17.48 -22.93 -7.55
N PRO A 152 18.49 -22.06 -7.30
CA PRO A 152 18.40 -21.03 -6.25
C PRO A 152 17.24 -20.06 -6.49
N VAL A 153 16.99 -19.63 -7.71
CA VAL A 153 15.86 -18.73 -8.03
C VAL A 153 14.51 -19.40 -7.74
N THR A 154 14.35 -20.69 -8.12
CA THR A 154 13.09 -21.41 -7.82
C THR A 154 12.85 -21.53 -6.32
N PHE A 155 13.88 -22.00 -5.58
CA PHE A 155 13.75 -22.16 -4.14
C PHE A 155 13.57 -20.83 -3.42
N GLY A 156 14.20 -19.75 -3.89
CA GLY A 156 13.99 -18.39 -3.39
C GLY A 156 12.53 -17.96 -3.51
N ALA A 157 11.95 -18.07 -4.71
CA ALA A 157 10.54 -17.74 -4.94
C ALA A 157 9.59 -18.62 -4.12
N LEU A 158 9.82 -19.95 -4.09
CA LEU A 158 9.01 -20.88 -3.30
C LEU A 158 9.09 -20.59 -1.80
N THR A 159 10.29 -20.30 -1.29
CA THR A 159 10.47 -19.92 0.12
C THR A 159 9.71 -18.65 0.45
N THR A 160 9.72 -17.68 -0.45
CA THR A 160 8.95 -16.45 -0.29
C THR A 160 7.45 -16.73 -0.28
N ILE A 161 6.95 -17.55 -1.20
CA ILE A 161 5.53 -17.96 -1.21
C ILE A 161 5.17 -18.61 0.14
N VAL A 162 5.97 -19.57 0.60
CA VAL A 162 5.75 -20.26 1.89
C VAL A 162 5.77 -19.27 3.06
N ALA A 163 6.65 -18.27 3.05
CA ALA A 163 6.72 -17.25 4.10
C ALA A 163 5.45 -16.39 4.20
N PHE A 164 4.69 -16.25 3.11
CA PHE A 164 3.41 -15.55 3.12
C PHE A 164 2.22 -16.42 3.53
N LEU A 165 2.33 -17.77 3.47
CA LEU A 165 1.21 -18.67 3.81
C LEU A 165 0.63 -18.47 5.22
N PRO A 166 1.42 -18.17 6.28
CA PRO A 166 0.85 -17.92 7.61
C PRO A 166 -0.23 -16.84 7.63
N LEU A 167 -0.19 -15.86 6.73
CA LEU A 167 -1.23 -14.82 6.63
C LEU A 167 -2.61 -15.39 6.27
N LEU A 168 -2.70 -16.56 5.67
CA LEU A 168 -3.96 -17.23 5.36
C LEU A 168 -4.69 -17.73 6.62
N PHE A 169 -3.98 -17.92 7.73
CA PHE A 169 -4.52 -18.45 8.98
C PHE A 169 -4.90 -17.36 9.98
N PHE A 170 -4.71 -16.08 9.65
CA PHE A 170 -5.16 -14.99 10.50
C PHE A 170 -6.68 -14.98 10.60
N GLU A 171 -7.20 -14.84 11.82
CA GLU A 171 -8.63 -14.77 12.14
C GLU A 171 -9.09 -13.34 12.40
N GLY A 172 -10.41 -13.14 12.45
CA GLY A 172 -11.04 -11.85 12.67
C GLY A 172 -11.05 -10.92 11.46
N ASP A 173 -11.46 -9.68 11.67
CA ASP A 173 -11.62 -8.69 10.60
C ASP A 173 -10.29 -8.41 9.85
N TRP A 174 -9.18 -8.37 10.58
CA TRP A 174 -7.85 -8.22 10.00
C TRP A 174 -7.42 -9.42 9.16
N GLY A 175 -7.86 -10.62 9.55
CA GLY A 175 -7.60 -11.84 8.81
C GLY A 175 -8.22 -11.79 7.41
N GLN A 176 -9.42 -11.24 7.26
CA GLN A 176 -10.07 -11.09 5.95
C GLN A 176 -9.27 -10.21 5.00
N PHE A 177 -8.60 -9.18 5.51
CA PHE A 177 -7.69 -8.35 4.71
C PHE A 177 -6.38 -9.09 4.43
N ALA A 178 -5.73 -9.65 5.45
CA ALA A 178 -4.43 -10.29 5.32
C ALA A 178 -4.45 -11.48 4.36
N LYS A 179 -5.51 -12.28 4.35
CA LYS A 179 -5.70 -13.46 3.49
C LYS A 179 -5.66 -13.17 1.99
N GLN A 180 -5.83 -11.93 1.57
CA GLN A 180 -5.81 -11.58 0.14
C GLN A 180 -4.40 -11.34 -0.42
N VAL A 181 -3.40 -11.10 0.44
CA VAL A 181 -2.02 -10.83 0.01
C VAL A 181 -1.31 -12.10 -0.50
N PRO A 182 -1.32 -13.24 0.22
CA PRO A 182 -0.58 -14.43 -0.18
C PRO A 182 -0.95 -14.97 -1.58
N PRO A 183 -2.23 -15.10 -1.97
CA PRO A 183 -2.57 -15.56 -3.30
C PRO A 183 -2.04 -14.65 -4.41
N VAL A 184 -2.10 -13.33 -4.22
CA VAL A 184 -1.58 -12.37 -5.20
C VAL A 184 -0.07 -12.53 -5.34
N VAL A 185 0.67 -12.53 -4.21
CA VAL A 185 2.14 -12.69 -4.23
C VAL A 185 2.52 -14.03 -4.85
N ALA A 186 1.84 -15.12 -4.48
CA ALA A 186 2.11 -16.44 -5.03
C ALA A 186 1.89 -16.50 -6.55
N LEU A 187 0.76 -15.99 -7.04
CA LEU A 187 0.48 -15.96 -8.48
C LEU A 187 1.53 -15.14 -9.24
N VAL A 188 1.84 -13.93 -8.74
CA VAL A 188 2.84 -13.07 -9.37
C VAL A 188 4.20 -13.75 -9.43
N LEU A 189 4.65 -14.38 -8.34
CA LEU A 189 5.93 -15.10 -8.30
C LEU A 189 5.94 -16.35 -9.19
N LEU A 190 4.84 -17.09 -9.29
CA LEU A 190 4.74 -18.21 -10.21
C LEU A 190 4.90 -17.77 -11.67
N PHE A 191 4.23 -16.69 -12.08
CA PHE A 191 4.41 -16.14 -13.42
C PHE A 191 5.80 -15.53 -13.61
N SER A 192 6.42 -14.93 -12.58
CA SER A 192 7.81 -14.47 -12.60
C SER A 192 8.78 -15.61 -12.86
N LEU A 193 8.57 -16.78 -12.23
CA LEU A 193 9.39 -17.96 -12.49
C LEU A 193 9.28 -18.44 -13.94
N VAL A 194 8.07 -18.43 -14.52
CA VAL A 194 7.88 -18.77 -15.94
C VAL A 194 8.58 -17.74 -16.82
N GLU A 195 8.43 -16.48 -16.53
CA GLU A 195 9.05 -15.37 -17.25
C GLU A 195 10.57 -15.45 -17.21
N SER A 196 11.16 -15.52 -16.02
CA SER A 196 12.62 -15.50 -15.82
C SER A 196 13.32 -16.73 -16.39
N LYS A 197 12.65 -17.89 -16.48
CA LYS A 197 13.23 -19.14 -16.95
C LYS A 197 12.96 -19.49 -18.42
N LEU A 198 11.86 -19.01 -18.99
CA LEU A 198 11.46 -19.36 -20.34
C LEU A 198 11.43 -18.14 -21.27
N VAL A 199 10.78 -17.06 -20.84
CA VAL A 199 10.54 -15.90 -21.70
C VAL A 199 11.80 -15.02 -21.79
N LEU A 200 12.38 -14.62 -20.67
CA LEU A 200 13.56 -13.78 -20.62
C LEU A 200 14.76 -14.41 -21.34
N PRO A 201 15.13 -15.70 -21.12
CA PRO A 201 16.23 -16.32 -21.84
C PRO A 201 16.01 -16.34 -23.35
N SER A 202 14.77 -16.60 -23.83
CA SER A 202 14.48 -16.61 -25.26
C SER A 202 14.71 -15.25 -25.92
N HIS A 203 14.37 -14.17 -25.25
CA HIS A 203 14.64 -12.81 -25.73
C HIS A 203 16.13 -12.45 -25.72
N LEU A 204 16.90 -13.00 -24.78
CA LEU A 204 18.33 -12.76 -24.66
C LEU A 204 19.18 -13.54 -25.67
N THR A 205 18.64 -14.56 -26.36
CA THR A 205 19.33 -15.23 -27.50
C THR A 205 19.68 -14.23 -28.61
N SER A 206 18.97 -13.12 -28.71
CA SER A 206 19.20 -12.05 -29.69
C SER A 206 20.28 -11.02 -29.28
N LEU A 207 21.06 -11.28 -28.23
CA LEU A 207 22.18 -10.44 -27.84
C LEU A 207 23.23 -10.40 -28.96
N LYS A 208 23.73 -9.19 -29.29
CA LYS A 208 24.80 -8.98 -30.26
C LYS A 208 26.00 -8.38 -29.56
N LYS A 209 27.21 -8.74 -29.98
CA LYS A 209 28.42 -8.02 -29.57
C LYS A 209 28.34 -6.60 -30.13
N GLU A 210 28.05 -5.62 -29.28
CA GLU A 210 28.05 -4.22 -29.69
C GLU A 210 29.50 -3.75 -29.92
N ILE A 211 29.80 -3.40 -31.16
CA ILE A 211 31.09 -2.75 -31.56
C ILE A 211 30.93 -1.22 -31.51
N SER A 212 29.86 -0.72 -30.87
CA SER A 212 29.57 0.71 -30.86
C SER A 212 30.48 1.49 -29.92
N ARG A 213 30.89 2.69 -30.36
CA ARG A 213 31.62 3.64 -29.49
C ARG A 213 30.74 4.00 -28.29
N PRO A 214 31.27 4.00 -27.07
CA PRO A 214 30.48 4.30 -25.88
C PRO A 214 29.93 5.72 -25.93
N GLY A 215 28.61 5.86 -25.97
CA GLY A 215 27.92 7.14 -25.86
C GLY A 215 28.07 7.75 -24.43
N LEU A 216 27.60 8.98 -24.24
CA LEU A 216 27.68 9.67 -22.94
C LEU A 216 26.99 8.86 -21.82
N PHE A 217 25.84 8.26 -22.10
CA PHE A 217 25.12 7.39 -21.14
C PHE A 217 25.92 6.14 -20.78
N SER A 218 26.54 5.49 -21.75
CA SER A 218 27.39 4.31 -21.53
C SER A 218 28.64 4.66 -20.70
N ARG A 219 29.22 5.86 -20.85
CA ARG A 219 30.35 6.34 -20.02
C ARG A 219 29.91 6.57 -18.58
N PHE A 220 28.73 7.16 -18.37
CA PHE A 220 28.16 7.37 -17.03
C PHE A 220 27.88 6.03 -16.33
N GLN A 221 27.24 5.11 -17.03
CA GLN A 221 26.98 3.75 -16.54
C GLN A 221 28.28 3.00 -16.19
N GLN A 222 29.31 3.11 -17.04
CA GLN A 222 30.64 2.52 -16.77
C GLN A 222 31.29 3.13 -15.54
N SER A 223 31.13 4.44 -15.32
CA SER A 223 31.64 5.10 -14.12
C SER A 223 31.02 4.57 -12.84
N ILE A 224 29.69 4.36 -12.85
CA ILE A 224 28.94 3.74 -11.71
C ILE A 224 29.42 2.30 -11.51
N ALA A 225 29.52 1.51 -12.56
CA ALA A 225 30.00 0.13 -12.47
C ALA A 225 31.43 0.05 -11.93
N ASN A 226 32.31 0.96 -12.34
CA ASN A 226 33.68 1.05 -11.83
C ASN A 226 33.72 1.46 -10.34
N SER A 227 32.84 2.38 -9.92
CA SER A 227 32.71 2.79 -8.52
C SER A 227 32.24 1.62 -7.65
N LEU A 228 31.28 0.84 -8.14
CA LEU A 228 30.86 -0.38 -7.46
C LEU A 228 31.99 -1.42 -7.40
N GLY A 229 32.73 -1.62 -8.49
CA GLY A 229 33.91 -2.49 -8.53
C GLY A 229 34.98 -2.05 -7.51
N TRP A 230 35.25 -0.74 -7.43
CA TRP A 230 36.16 -0.19 -6.42
C TRP A 230 35.65 -0.47 -5.00
N PHE A 231 34.38 -0.25 -4.72
CA PHE A 231 33.77 -0.55 -3.41
C PHE A 231 33.91 -2.03 -3.06
N VAL A 232 33.60 -2.92 -4.01
CA VAL A 232 33.71 -4.37 -3.81
C VAL A 232 35.15 -4.78 -3.45
N THR A 233 36.14 -4.27 -4.19
CA THR A 233 37.54 -4.69 -3.98
C THR A 233 38.21 -3.98 -2.79
N ARG A 234 37.84 -2.73 -2.48
CA ARG A 234 38.52 -1.92 -1.45
C ARG A 234 37.81 -1.92 -0.10
N VAL A 235 36.50 -2.18 -0.07
CA VAL A 235 35.71 -2.13 1.18
C VAL A 235 35.11 -3.50 1.50
N TYR A 236 34.34 -4.05 0.56
CA TYR A 236 33.61 -5.28 0.83
C TYR A 236 34.53 -6.50 0.99
N GLN A 237 35.46 -6.72 0.06
CA GLN A 237 36.35 -7.87 0.11
C GLN A 237 37.21 -7.90 1.39
N PRO A 238 37.90 -6.82 1.81
CA PRO A 238 38.63 -6.82 3.08
C PRO A 238 37.75 -7.04 4.30
N SER A 239 36.51 -6.48 4.29
CA SER A 239 35.54 -6.68 5.37
C SER A 239 35.11 -8.15 5.44
N LEU A 240 34.89 -8.79 4.28
CA LEU A 240 34.53 -10.20 4.21
C LEU A 240 35.69 -11.09 4.68
N GLU A 241 36.92 -10.82 4.22
CA GLU A 241 38.13 -11.54 4.66
C GLU A 241 38.32 -11.43 6.17
N PHE A 242 38.15 -10.23 6.75
CA PHE A 242 38.16 -10.03 8.20
C PHE A 242 37.06 -10.84 8.89
N ALA A 243 35.84 -10.79 8.37
CA ALA A 243 34.70 -11.51 8.96
C ALA A 243 34.90 -13.05 8.95
N VAL A 244 35.41 -13.59 7.85
CA VAL A 244 35.69 -15.02 7.71
C VAL A 244 36.87 -15.43 8.61
N SER A 245 37.93 -14.64 8.65
CA SER A 245 39.12 -14.92 9.52
C SER A 245 38.78 -14.84 11.00
N ASN A 246 37.89 -13.90 11.38
CA ASN A 246 37.50 -13.66 12.77
C ASN A 246 36.04 -14.09 13.04
N ARG A 247 35.61 -15.20 12.41
CA ARG A 247 34.20 -15.66 12.42
C ARG A 247 33.57 -15.69 13.81
N THR A 248 34.31 -16.17 14.82
CA THR A 248 33.81 -16.28 16.21
C THR A 248 33.52 -14.89 16.79
N SER A 249 34.45 -13.94 16.64
CA SER A 249 34.28 -12.58 17.14
C SER A 249 33.11 -11.87 16.43
N VAL A 250 32.97 -12.05 15.11
CA VAL A 250 31.87 -11.48 14.33
C VAL A 250 30.54 -12.05 14.74
N VAL A 251 30.42 -13.38 14.86
CA VAL A 251 29.18 -14.02 15.34
C VAL A 251 28.84 -13.58 16.77
N SER A 252 29.84 -13.53 17.68
CA SER A 252 29.61 -13.01 19.03
C SER A 252 29.15 -11.57 19.06
N GLY A 253 29.70 -10.72 18.17
CA GLY A 253 29.25 -9.33 18.00
C GLY A 253 27.78 -9.23 17.56
N PHE A 254 27.38 -10.01 16.57
CA PHE A 254 25.97 -10.06 16.13
C PHE A 254 25.03 -10.56 17.23
N ILE A 255 25.43 -11.60 17.99
CA ILE A 255 24.66 -12.11 19.14
C ILE A 255 24.55 -11.02 20.22
N ALA A 256 25.64 -10.32 20.53
CA ALA A 256 25.61 -9.23 21.51
C ALA A 256 24.66 -8.09 21.08
N VAL A 257 24.70 -7.67 19.81
CA VAL A 257 23.77 -6.68 19.27
C VAL A 257 22.32 -7.20 19.35
N ALA A 258 22.06 -8.45 18.97
CA ALA A 258 20.72 -9.04 19.07
C ALA A 258 20.19 -9.05 20.52
N LEU A 259 21.06 -9.41 21.51
CA LEU A 259 20.69 -9.39 22.92
C LEU A 259 20.42 -7.98 23.44
N ILE A 260 21.22 -6.98 23.03
CA ILE A 260 20.99 -5.58 23.38
C ILE A 260 19.65 -5.10 22.81
N MET A 261 19.34 -5.40 21.54
CA MET A 261 18.09 -5.06 20.92
C MET A 261 16.89 -5.75 21.58
N ALA A 262 17.03 -7.05 21.90
CA ALA A 262 16.02 -7.78 22.65
C ALA A 262 15.80 -7.15 24.04
N GLY A 263 16.87 -6.83 24.76
CA GLY A 263 16.80 -6.14 26.06
C GLY A 263 16.15 -4.75 25.96
N TYR A 264 16.40 -4.01 24.89
CA TYR A 264 15.75 -2.73 24.64
C TYR A 264 14.24 -2.88 24.43
N CYS A 265 13.82 -3.85 23.62
CA CYS A 265 12.40 -4.12 23.36
C CYS A 265 11.69 -4.65 24.62
N LEU A 266 12.25 -5.63 25.29
CA LEU A 266 11.69 -6.26 26.50
C LEU A 266 11.72 -5.32 27.72
N GLY A 267 12.66 -4.38 27.76
CA GLY A 267 12.78 -3.37 28.79
C GLY A 267 11.70 -2.29 28.79
N GLY A 268 10.67 -2.42 27.95
CA GLY A 268 9.51 -1.50 27.90
C GLY A 268 9.83 -0.12 27.33
N ARG A 269 11.02 0.09 26.77
CA ARG A 269 11.41 1.36 26.12
C ARG A 269 10.77 1.54 24.74
N MET A 270 10.33 0.44 24.13
CA MET A 270 9.58 0.45 22.89
C MET A 270 8.10 0.23 23.20
N GLY A 271 7.27 1.28 23.02
CA GLY A 271 5.82 1.16 23.16
C GLY A 271 5.25 0.26 22.05
N PHE A 272 4.48 -0.76 22.43
CA PHE A 272 3.78 -1.60 21.48
C PHE A 272 2.40 -1.05 21.20
N VAL A 273 2.16 -0.60 19.96
CA VAL A 273 0.85 -0.16 19.48
C VAL A 273 0.45 -1.14 18.37
N SER A 274 -0.59 -1.94 18.62
CA SER A 274 -1.05 -2.96 17.67
C SER A 274 -1.45 -2.37 16.33
N ILE A 275 -2.16 -1.23 16.35
CA ILE A 275 -2.59 -0.51 15.16
C ILE A 275 -2.38 0.98 15.41
N PRO A 276 -1.56 1.66 14.58
CA PRO A 276 -1.44 3.11 14.67
C PRO A 276 -2.82 3.76 14.47
N SER A 277 -3.15 4.73 15.29
CA SER A 277 -4.38 5.51 15.12
C SER A 277 -4.33 6.26 13.79
N VAL A 278 -5.21 5.89 12.87
CA VAL A 278 -5.41 6.66 11.64
C VAL A 278 -6.51 7.67 11.90
N GLU A 279 -6.22 8.93 11.69
CA GLU A 279 -7.22 9.99 11.84
C GLU A 279 -8.38 9.74 10.87
N LYS A 280 -9.58 9.62 11.44
CA LYS A 280 -10.82 9.49 10.67
C LYS A 280 -11.24 10.88 10.19
N PRO A 281 -11.96 11.00 9.07
CA PRO A 281 -12.45 12.28 8.56
C PRO A 281 -13.64 12.83 9.38
N GLY A 282 -13.59 12.68 10.69
CA GLY A 282 -14.64 13.19 11.57
C GLY A 282 -14.45 12.80 13.03
N VAL A 283 -15.12 13.54 13.89
CA VAL A 283 -15.17 13.37 15.34
C VAL A 283 -16.60 13.11 15.74
N MET A 284 -16.83 12.22 16.72
CA MET A 284 -18.16 11.87 17.21
C MET A 284 -18.23 12.10 18.72
N ALA A 285 -19.27 12.77 19.15
CA ALA A 285 -19.68 12.86 20.56
C ALA A 285 -20.91 11.97 20.76
N TYR A 286 -20.82 11.07 21.72
CA TYR A 286 -21.92 10.21 22.13
C TYR A 286 -22.52 10.79 23.40
N LEU A 287 -23.86 10.88 23.44
CA LEU A 287 -24.63 11.30 24.59
C LEU A 287 -25.41 10.09 25.11
N ASP A 288 -25.19 9.73 26.36
CA ASP A 288 -25.97 8.71 27.07
C ASP A 288 -26.64 9.40 28.29
N LEU A 289 -27.96 9.44 28.28
CA LEU A 289 -28.79 9.92 29.37
C LEU A 289 -29.37 8.75 30.17
N PRO A 290 -29.93 8.95 31.34
CA PRO A 290 -30.66 7.91 32.08
C PRO A 290 -31.76 7.30 31.23
N ASN A 291 -32.03 6.00 31.41
CA ASN A 291 -32.98 5.22 30.59
C ASN A 291 -34.43 5.74 30.62
N ASN A 292 -34.77 6.61 31.56
CA ASN A 292 -36.08 7.25 31.65
C ASN A 292 -36.17 8.61 30.95
N SER A 293 -35.12 9.03 30.30
CA SER A 293 -35.11 10.28 29.55
C SER A 293 -35.94 10.22 28.29
N THR A 294 -36.62 11.28 27.97
CA THR A 294 -37.39 11.41 26.74
C THR A 294 -36.53 11.79 25.56
N ILE A 295 -37.06 11.63 24.35
CA ILE A 295 -36.35 12.06 23.13
C ILE A 295 -36.16 13.57 23.09
N ASP A 296 -37.07 14.34 23.72
CA ASP A 296 -36.96 15.80 23.79
C ASP A 296 -35.83 16.23 24.75
N ASP A 297 -35.61 15.52 25.85
CA ASP A 297 -34.47 15.74 26.74
C ASP A 297 -33.16 15.47 25.99
N THR A 298 -33.12 14.37 25.24
CA THR A 298 -31.95 14.01 24.42
C THR A 298 -31.70 15.04 23.33
N LEU A 299 -32.74 15.49 22.65
CA LEU A 299 -32.63 16.52 21.61
C LEU A 299 -32.12 17.84 22.18
N TYR A 300 -32.61 18.24 23.35
CA TYR A 300 -32.13 19.46 24.05
C TYR A 300 -30.61 19.43 24.30
N HIS A 301 -30.10 18.31 24.81
CA HIS A 301 -28.66 18.16 25.06
C HIS A 301 -27.83 18.04 23.76
N VAL A 302 -28.35 17.34 22.78
CA VAL A 302 -27.72 17.24 21.45
C VAL A 302 -27.62 18.62 20.81
N ASP A 303 -28.65 19.45 20.89
CA ASP A 303 -28.65 20.82 20.34
C ASP A 303 -27.63 21.73 21.04
N ARG A 304 -27.39 21.55 22.35
CA ARG A 304 -26.31 22.23 23.05
C ARG A 304 -24.92 21.85 22.55
N ILE A 305 -24.70 20.54 22.30
CA ILE A 305 -23.45 20.03 21.72
C ILE A 305 -23.23 20.58 20.31
N VAL A 306 -24.30 20.66 19.51
CA VAL A 306 -24.25 21.26 18.17
C VAL A 306 -23.96 22.75 18.24
N ALA A 307 -24.53 23.50 19.15
CA ALA A 307 -24.27 24.91 19.30
C ALA A 307 -22.76 25.20 19.57
N ALA A 308 -22.10 24.35 20.33
CA ALA A 308 -20.65 24.45 20.55
C ALA A 308 -19.84 24.29 19.24
N THR A 309 -20.35 23.50 18.27
CA THR A 309 -19.64 23.31 16.98
C THR A 309 -19.61 24.57 16.11
N GLU A 310 -20.51 25.51 16.30
CA GLU A 310 -20.51 26.77 15.53
C GLU A 310 -19.32 27.68 15.91
N GLN A 311 -18.85 27.58 17.16
CA GLN A 311 -17.61 28.23 17.60
C GLN A 311 -16.40 27.54 16.93
N LEU A 312 -16.35 26.20 16.95
CA LEU A 312 -15.29 25.44 16.33
C LEU A 312 -15.19 25.69 14.82
N LYS A 313 -16.32 25.87 14.12
CA LYS A 313 -16.31 26.22 12.67
C LYS A 313 -15.57 27.51 12.39
N LYS A 314 -15.67 28.50 13.28
CA LYS A 314 -14.97 29.79 13.15
C LYS A 314 -13.50 29.71 13.53
N GLU A 315 -13.18 28.84 14.48
CA GLU A 315 -11.81 28.68 15.00
C GLU A 315 -10.95 27.82 14.06
N PHE A 316 -11.51 26.73 13.56
CA PHE A 316 -10.80 25.79 12.68
C PHE A 316 -11.07 26.05 11.20
N MET A 317 -10.44 27.10 10.68
CA MET A 317 -10.50 27.45 9.25
C MET A 317 -9.39 26.74 8.46
N ASN A 318 -9.65 26.45 7.19
CA ASN A 318 -8.64 25.93 6.28
C ASN A 318 -7.63 27.04 5.92
N PRO A 319 -6.34 26.88 6.21
CA PRO A 319 -5.35 27.92 6.02
C PRO A 319 -5.31 28.45 4.58
N GLY A 320 -5.56 29.76 4.41
CA GLY A 320 -5.53 30.43 3.11
C GLY A 320 -6.83 30.38 2.32
N THR A 321 -7.91 29.90 2.91
CA THR A 321 -9.27 29.94 2.34
C THR A 321 -10.27 30.48 3.37
N GLU A 322 -11.46 30.84 2.93
CA GLU A 322 -12.58 31.21 3.83
C GLU A 322 -13.39 29.98 4.28
N ASP A 323 -12.97 28.77 3.90
CA ASP A 323 -13.68 27.53 4.22
C ASP A 323 -13.32 27.03 5.61
N SER A 324 -14.30 26.56 6.37
CA SER A 324 -14.06 25.84 7.62
C SER A 324 -13.56 24.42 7.36
N LEU A 325 -12.68 23.93 8.23
CA LEU A 325 -12.30 22.51 8.24
C LEU A 325 -13.49 21.61 8.60
N ILE A 326 -14.52 22.15 9.26
CA ILE A 326 -15.75 21.44 9.59
C ILE A 326 -16.75 21.62 8.44
N VAL A 327 -16.92 20.57 7.66
CA VAL A 327 -17.78 20.57 6.46
C VAL A 327 -19.25 20.39 6.83
N ASN A 328 -19.54 19.42 7.71
CA ASN A 328 -20.90 19.10 8.13
C ASN A 328 -20.97 18.80 9.61
N VAL A 329 -22.13 19.07 10.22
CA VAL A 329 -22.49 18.64 11.56
C VAL A 329 -23.78 17.84 11.47
N ILE A 330 -23.73 16.60 11.90
CA ILE A 330 -24.88 15.69 11.92
C ILE A 330 -25.30 15.47 13.35
N LYS A 331 -26.57 15.70 13.66
CA LYS A 331 -27.18 15.40 14.97
C LYS A 331 -28.20 14.29 14.85
N ILE A 332 -28.18 13.37 15.80
CA ILE A 332 -29.13 12.28 15.90
C ILE A 332 -29.57 12.17 17.37
N ALA A 333 -30.87 12.28 17.63
CA ALA A 333 -31.47 11.91 18.90
C ALA A 333 -32.25 10.60 18.72
N GLY A 334 -32.27 9.75 19.74
CA GLY A 334 -32.91 8.45 19.67
C GLY A 334 -32.05 7.36 19.00
N TRP A 335 -30.71 7.47 19.10
CA TRP A 335 -29.79 6.54 18.43
C TRP A 335 -29.56 5.26 19.25
N GLY A 336 -29.99 4.10 18.74
CA GLY A 336 -29.87 2.80 19.41
C GLY A 336 -28.52 2.08 19.25
N GLY A 337 -27.45 2.79 18.88
CA GLY A 337 -26.12 2.21 18.76
C GLY A 337 -25.86 1.51 17.42
N HIS A 338 -24.73 0.76 17.37
CA HIS A 338 -24.30 0.05 16.15
C HIS A 338 -25.22 -1.13 15.76
N HIS A 339 -25.97 -1.66 16.70
CA HIS A 339 -26.87 -2.81 16.47
C HIS A 339 -28.26 -2.42 15.93
N GLY A 340 -28.50 -1.12 15.74
CA GLY A 340 -29.79 -0.61 15.29
C GLY A 340 -30.81 -0.55 16.43
N GLY A 341 -31.94 0.09 16.17
CA GLY A 341 -33.01 0.33 17.14
C GLY A 341 -33.15 1.81 17.46
N LEU A 342 -34.21 2.14 18.22
CA LEU A 342 -34.42 3.50 18.74
C LEU A 342 -34.25 3.45 20.24
N ASP A 343 -33.40 4.34 20.76
CA ASP A 343 -33.21 4.51 22.21
C ASP A 343 -33.32 6.02 22.53
N ALA A 344 -34.44 6.38 23.14
CA ALA A 344 -34.75 7.78 23.41
C ALA A 344 -33.74 8.47 24.31
N SER A 345 -32.98 7.73 25.14
CA SER A 345 -32.00 8.26 26.07
C SER A 345 -30.63 8.52 25.42
N ARG A 346 -30.44 8.16 24.14
CA ARG A 346 -29.15 8.25 23.46
C ARG A 346 -29.15 9.23 22.31
N GLY A 347 -28.05 9.99 22.22
CA GLY A 347 -27.79 10.94 21.15
C GLY A 347 -26.41 10.80 20.56
N LEU A 348 -26.25 11.30 19.36
CA LEU A 348 -24.98 11.37 18.64
C LEU A 348 -24.85 12.72 17.94
N VAL A 349 -23.71 13.38 18.12
CA VAL A 349 -23.30 14.51 17.29
C VAL A 349 -22.03 14.10 16.55
N LYS A 350 -22.03 14.22 15.24
CA LYS A 350 -20.88 13.94 14.39
C LYS A 350 -20.46 15.18 13.63
N ILE A 351 -19.20 15.55 13.78
CA ILE A 351 -18.53 16.57 12.99
C ILE A 351 -17.80 15.88 11.84
N GLU A 352 -18.12 16.24 10.60
CA GLU A 352 -17.43 15.79 9.42
C GLU A 352 -16.38 16.82 9.02
N LEU A 353 -15.13 16.39 8.94
CA LEU A 353 -13.98 17.22 8.63
C LEU A 353 -13.61 17.15 7.15
N MET A 354 -13.09 18.24 6.62
CA MET A 354 -12.52 18.28 5.28
C MET A 354 -11.44 17.20 5.13
N PRO A 355 -11.48 16.39 4.05
CA PRO A 355 -10.45 15.38 3.79
C PRO A 355 -9.05 15.99 3.75
N GLN A 356 -8.05 15.32 4.32
CA GLN A 356 -6.67 15.82 4.37
C GLN A 356 -6.10 16.17 3.00
N SER A 357 -6.51 15.44 1.95
CA SER A 357 -6.11 15.72 0.56
C SER A 357 -6.60 17.06 0.01
N HIS A 358 -7.60 17.68 0.65
CA HIS A 358 -8.18 18.95 0.24
C HIS A 358 -7.74 20.12 1.15
N ARG A 359 -6.98 19.85 2.20
CA ARG A 359 -6.46 20.89 3.09
C ARG A 359 -5.22 21.54 2.49
N SER A 360 -5.12 22.86 2.59
CA SER A 360 -3.99 23.64 2.01
C SER A 360 -2.66 23.39 2.72
N LYS A 361 -2.68 22.98 4.00
CA LYS A 361 -1.53 22.59 4.85
C LYS A 361 -1.97 21.50 5.81
N PRO A 362 -1.03 20.78 6.46
CA PRO A 362 -1.39 19.92 7.57
C PRO A 362 -2.18 20.74 8.57
N GLY A 363 -3.48 20.46 8.70
CA GLY A 363 -4.36 21.12 9.66
C GLY A 363 -4.23 20.50 11.05
N PRO A 364 -4.99 21.01 12.03
CA PRO A 364 -5.00 20.49 13.39
C PRO A 364 -5.37 19.01 13.40
N LYS A 365 -4.83 18.29 14.39
CA LYS A 365 -5.18 16.88 14.61
C LYS A 365 -6.60 16.79 15.16
N ASN A 366 -7.23 15.64 14.91
CA ASN A 366 -8.56 15.39 15.48
C ASN A 366 -8.58 15.48 17.01
N SER A 367 -7.47 15.14 17.69
CA SER A 367 -7.31 15.31 19.14
C SER A 367 -7.45 16.75 19.60
N GLU A 368 -6.86 17.71 18.86
CA GLU A 368 -6.95 19.14 19.18
C GLU A 368 -8.39 19.66 19.04
N ILE A 369 -9.10 19.18 18.00
CA ILE A 369 -10.51 19.53 17.80
C ILE A 369 -11.38 18.93 18.92
N VAL A 370 -11.07 17.70 19.36
CA VAL A 370 -11.77 17.04 20.46
C VAL A 370 -11.55 17.78 21.79
N GLU A 371 -10.30 18.10 22.12
CA GLU A 371 -9.96 18.86 23.33
C GLU A 371 -10.72 20.18 23.36
N ARG A 372 -10.70 20.92 22.26
CA ARG A 372 -11.39 22.19 22.16
C ARG A 372 -12.92 22.07 22.19
N TRP A 373 -13.46 20.95 21.73
CA TRP A 373 -14.91 20.69 21.78
C TRP A 373 -15.40 20.31 23.19
N LEU A 374 -14.51 19.78 24.00
CA LEU A 374 -14.81 19.42 25.41
C LEU A 374 -14.74 20.61 26.36
N GLU A 375 -14.03 21.69 26.01
CA GLU A 375 -14.01 22.98 26.73
C GLU A 375 -15.30 23.78 26.50
#